data_d73e9fdba475c1bd73565d86de64ba8d
#
_entry.id   d73e9fdba475c1bd73565d86de64ba8d
#
_cell.length_a   1.000
_cell.length_b   1.000
_cell.length_c   1.000
_cell.angle_alpha   90.00
_cell.angle_beta   90.00
_cell.angle_gamma   90.00
#
_symmetry.space_group_name_H-M   'P 1'
#
loop_
_entity.id
_entity.type
_entity.pdbx_description
1 polymer ?
#
loop_
_entity_poly.entity_id
_entity_poly.type
_entity_poly.pdbx_seq_one_letter_code
_entity_poly.pdbx_strand_id
1 'polypeptide(L)'
;ELVFGAMMSGFNEKCYDGLSFFNTAHKVGDATYSNRSNKKLSRESYMEGRSSIMSIKGDKGKSLKLVPDLLVVPPALEETARLILEADQIDGTTNVLKGTAKLHVEPALAEHPEYWFLLCTNRFLKPFIYQLRKKIKFTSLTRDTDENVFMLDEYLYGADGRSNAGYGFWQMAYGSTGEVEAQAQG
;
A
#
# COMPACT_ATOMS: atom_id res chain seq x y z
N GLU A 1 -8.79 6.08 2.22
CA GLU A 1 -9.33 4.93 2.98
C GLU A 1 -9.44 3.66 2.12
N LEU A 2 -10.17 3.65 0.97
CA LEU A 2 -10.33 2.45 0.11
C LEU A 2 -9.02 1.85 -0.39
N VAL A 3 -8.04 2.68 -0.78
CA VAL A 3 -6.74 2.20 -1.26
C VAL A 3 -5.95 1.54 -0.12
N PHE A 4 -5.99 2.12 1.08
CA PHE A 4 -5.33 1.54 2.24
C PHE A 4 -6.02 0.25 2.70
N GLY A 5 -7.36 0.17 2.63
CA GLY A 5 -8.10 -1.07 2.83
C GLY A 5 -7.65 -2.17 1.86
N ALA A 6 -7.53 -1.86 0.57
CA ALA A 6 -7.00 -2.81 -0.42
C ALA A 6 -5.53 -3.19 -0.13
N MET A 7 -4.71 -2.26 0.37
CA MET A 7 -3.33 -2.55 0.77
C MET A 7 -3.27 -3.57 1.91
N MET A 8 -4.12 -3.41 2.93
CA MET A 8 -4.21 -4.33 4.06
C MET A 8 -4.73 -5.70 3.64
N SER A 9 -5.81 -5.74 2.85
CA SER A 9 -6.39 -6.97 2.33
C SER A 9 -5.43 -7.73 1.38
N GLY A 10 -4.42 -7.06 0.83
CA GLY A 10 -3.48 -7.63 -0.14
C GLY A 10 -2.68 -8.84 0.35
N PHE A 11 -2.58 -9.06 1.65
CA PHE A 11 -1.98 -10.28 2.22
C PHE A 11 -2.88 -11.51 2.07
N ASN A 12 -4.18 -11.33 1.86
CA ASN A 12 -5.18 -12.40 1.80
C ASN A 12 -5.91 -12.43 0.46
N GLU A 13 -6.22 -11.27 -0.12
CA GLU A 13 -6.97 -11.18 -1.37
C GLU A 13 -6.11 -11.45 -2.60
N LYS A 14 -6.71 -12.16 -3.56
CA LYS A 14 -6.03 -12.57 -4.80
C LYS A 14 -5.91 -11.43 -5.80
N CYS A 15 -4.78 -11.40 -6.50
CA CYS A 15 -4.57 -10.54 -7.66
C CYS A 15 -4.68 -11.32 -8.98
N TYR A 16 -4.26 -10.73 -10.08
CA TYR A 16 -4.48 -11.24 -11.43
C TYR A 16 -3.84 -12.62 -11.72
N ASP A 17 -2.81 -13.02 -10.97
CA ASP A 17 -2.13 -14.32 -11.11
C ASP A 17 -2.74 -15.43 -10.23
N GLY A 18 -3.83 -15.13 -9.51
CA GLY A 18 -4.55 -16.05 -8.64
C GLY A 18 -3.93 -16.26 -7.26
N LEU A 19 -2.80 -15.64 -6.97
CA LEU A 19 -2.16 -15.61 -5.65
C LEU A 19 -2.59 -14.35 -4.88
N SER A 20 -2.34 -14.32 -3.57
CA SER A 20 -2.51 -13.07 -2.80
C SER A 20 -1.59 -11.99 -3.35
N PHE A 21 -2.01 -10.72 -3.29
CA PHE A 21 -1.25 -9.61 -3.86
C PHE A 21 0.16 -9.49 -3.23
N PHE A 22 0.27 -9.70 -1.92
CA PHE A 22 1.55 -9.91 -1.24
C PHE A 22 1.77 -11.40 -1.02
N ASN A 23 2.71 -11.98 -1.74
CA ASN A 23 2.99 -13.40 -1.73
C ASN A 23 4.48 -13.70 -1.88
N THR A 24 4.91 -14.87 -1.46
CA THR A 24 6.31 -15.32 -1.56
C THR A 24 6.61 -16.11 -2.84
N ALA A 25 5.58 -16.44 -3.64
CA ALA A 25 5.68 -17.41 -4.72
C ALA A 25 5.10 -16.93 -6.06
N HIS A 26 5.15 -15.62 -6.35
CA HIS A 26 4.75 -15.10 -7.64
C HIS A 26 5.65 -15.60 -8.76
N LYS A 27 5.06 -16.04 -9.86
CA LYS A 27 5.82 -16.55 -11.02
C LYS A 27 5.85 -15.53 -12.15
N VAL A 28 7.04 -15.37 -12.74
CA VAL A 28 7.24 -14.63 -14.00
C VAL A 28 8.12 -15.49 -14.89
N GLY A 29 7.53 -16.13 -15.91
CA GLY A 29 8.19 -17.20 -16.66
C GLY A 29 8.58 -18.35 -15.73
N ASP A 30 9.85 -18.76 -15.76
CA ASP A 30 10.38 -19.84 -14.91
C ASP A 30 10.88 -19.34 -13.55
N ALA A 31 10.93 -18.03 -13.34
CA ALA A 31 11.44 -17.43 -12.09
C ALA A 31 10.32 -17.21 -11.08
N THR A 32 10.67 -17.40 -9.80
CA THR A 32 9.78 -17.13 -8.66
C THR A 32 10.28 -15.91 -7.91
N TYR A 33 9.37 -15.01 -7.57
CA TYR A 33 9.64 -13.77 -6.85
C TYR A 33 8.77 -13.65 -5.61
N SER A 34 9.31 -13.01 -4.58
CA SER A 34 8.58 -12.67 -3.36
C SER A 34 8.45 -11.15 -3.27
N ASN A 35 7.24 -10.68 -3.00
CA ASN A 35 6.96 -9.30 -2.62
C ASN A 35 6.38 -9.20 -1.20
N ARG A 36 6.54 -10.24 -0.40
CA ARG A 36 6.08 -10.35 0.99
C ARG A 36 7.22 -10.67 1.93
N SER A 37 7.17 -10.09 3.13
CA SER A 37 8.03 -10.40 4.26
C SER A 37 7.22 -10.43 5.56
N ASN A 38 7.82 -10.96 6.61
CA ASN A 38 7.36 -10.87 7.99
C ASN A 38 8.35 -10.09 8.89
N LYS A 39 9.38 -9.46 8.30
CA LYS A 39 10.42 -8.75 9.05
C LYS A 39 9.95 -7.38 9.51
N LYS A 40 10.30 -7.00 10.74
CA LYS A 40 10.11 -5.64 11.24
C LYS A 40 10.87 -4.63 10.38
N LEU A 41 10.38 -3.41 10.33
CA LEU A 41 11.06 -2.34 9.61
C LEU A 41 12.41 -2.06 10.27
N SER A 42 13.46 -2.25 9.50
CA SER A 42 14.85 -1.92 9.82
C SER A 42 15.55 -1.45 8.56
N ARG A 43 16.76 -0.94 8.71
CA ARG A 43 17.61 -0.57 7.56
C ARG A 43 17.81 -1.76 6.61
N GLU A 44 18.09 -2.95 7.16
CA GLU A 44 18.35 -4.19 6.43
C GLU A 44 17.11 -4.67 5.72
N SER A 45 15.97 -4.75 6.40
CA SER A 45 14.69 -5.20 5.79
C SER A 45 14.18 -4.24 4.72
N TYR A 46 14.40 -2.92 4.90
CA TYR A 46 14.12 -1.91 3.88
C TYR A 46 14.97 -2.13 2.63
N MET A 47 16.29 -2.38 2.78
CA MET A 47 17.19 -2.67 1.67
C MET A 47 16.81 -3.97 0.94
N GLU A 48 16.44 -5.02 1.68
CA GLU A 48 15.95 -6.27 1.09
C GLU A 48 14.69 -6.05 0.26
N GLY A 49 13.69 -5.35 0.78
CA GLY A 49 12.46 -5.04 0.06
C GLY A 49 12.74 -4.21 -1.20
N ARG A 50 13.63 -3.22 -1.10
CA ARG A 50 14.06 -2.41 -2.23
C ARG A 50 14.78 -3.26 -3.29
N SER A 51 15.70 -4.11 -2.89
CA SER A 51 16.44 -5.02 -3.76
C SER A 51 15.50 -6.04 -4.43
N SER A 52 14.55 -6.58 -3.68
CA SER A 52 13.53 -7.50 -4.20
C SER A 52 12.78 -6.88 -5.38
N ILE A 53 12.20 -5.68 -5.22
CA ILE A 53 11.49 -4.98 -6.29
C ILE A 53 12.40 -4.71 -7.50
N MET A 54 13.62 -4.21 -7.25
CA MET A 54 14.56 -3.83 -8.31
C MET A 54 15.08 -5.02 -9.11
N SER A 55 15.08 -6.22 -8.53
CA SER A 55 15.55 -7.46 -9.17
C SER A 55 14.53 -8.12 -10.07
N ILE A 56 13.26 -7.72 -10.01
CA ILE A 56 12.18 -8.34 -10.78
C ILE A 56 12.41 -8.15 -12.27
N LYS A 57 12.29 -9.26 -13.01
CA LYS A 57 12.38 -9.31 -14.46
C LYS A 57 10.99 -9.57 -15.05
N GLY A 58 10.78 -9.12 -16.27
CA GLY A 58 9.59 -9.48 -17.04
C GLY A 58 9.72 -10.84 -17.73
N ASP A 59 8.65 -11.30 -18.38
CA ASP A 59 8.53 -12.61 -19.01
C ASP A 59 9.67 -12.96 -19.99
N LYS A 60 10.30 -11.95 -20.61
CA LYS A 60 11.43 -12.13 -21.53
C LYS A 60 12.80 -12.03 -20.81
N GLY A 61 12.83 -12.13 -19.50
CA GLY A 61 14.05 -12.06 -18.69
C GLY A 61 14.70 -10.66 -18.61
N LYS A 62 14.06 -9.62 -19.18
CA LYS A 62 14.55 -8.24 -19.11
C LYS A 62 14.13 -7.58 -17.79
N SER A 63 15.03 -6.81 -17.17
CA SER A 63 14.72 -6.04 -15.98
C SER A 63 13.56 -5.07 -16.25
N LEU A 64 12.60 -5.01 -15.34
CA LEU A 64 11.49 -4.06 -15.38
C LEU A 64 11.92 -2.64 -14.98
N LYS A 65 13.16 -2.47 -14.47
CA LYS A 65 13.74 -1.19 -14.03
C LYS A 65 12.81 -0.46 -13.04
N LEU A 66 12.20 -1.22 -12.14
CA LEU A 66 11.38 -0.68 -11.07
C LEU A 66 12.28 -0.13 -9.97
N VAL A 67 11.99 1.06 -9.50
CA VAL A 67 12.67 1.69 -8.37
C VAL A 67 11.59 2.17 -7.41
N PRO A 68 11.51 1.59 -6.21
CA PRO A 68 10.53 2.03 -5.22
C PRO A 68 10.84 3.45 -4.76
N ASP A 69 9.77 4.24 -4.64
CA ASP A 69 9.84 5.68 -4.37
C ASP A 69 8.96 6.13 -3.20
N LEU A 70 8.16 5.22 -2.62
CA LEU A 70 7.26 5.54 -1.51
C LEU A 70 7.32 4.44 -0.44
N LEU A 71 7.64 4.84 0.79
CA LEU A 71 7.54 4.01 2.00
C LEU A 71 6.29 4.43 2.78
N VAL A 72 5.36 3.49 3.00
CA VAL A 72 4.13 3.70 3.77
C VAL A 72 4.24 2.96 5.09
N VAL A 73 4.01 3.66 6.18
CA VAL A 73 4.13 3.13 7.54
C VAL A 73 2.98 3.62 8.44
N PRO A 74 2.63 2.87 9.50
CA PRO A 74 1.78 3.37 10.57
C PRO A 74 2.51 4.42 11.42
N PRO A 75 1.78 5.20 12.24
CA PRO A 75 2.39 6.17 13.15
C PRO A 75 3.45 5.57 14.09
N ALA A 76 3.26 4.32 14.52
CA ALA A 76 4.20 3.63 15.40
C ALA A 76 5.61 3.43 14.81
N LEU A 77 5.72 3.37 13.47
CA LEU A 77 6.99 3.20 12.76
C LEU A 77 7.54 4.50 12.17
N GLU A 78 6.89 5.65 12.44
CA GLU A 78 7.31 6.94 11.87
C GLU A 78 8.75 7.28 12.22
N GLU A 79 9.14 7.18 13.50
CA GLU A 79 10.50 7.48 13.94
C GLU A 79 11.54 6.61 13.23
N THR A 80 11.31 5.30 13.20
CA THR A 80 12.20 4.35 12.51
C THR A 80 12.33 4.68 11.03
N ALA A 81 11.21 4.98 10.37
CA ALA A 81 11.19 5.30 8.94
C ALA A 81 11.92 6.62 8.65
N ARG A 82 11.78 7.65 9.50
CA ARG A 82 12.52 8.91 9.38
C ARG A 82 14.02 8.71 9.57
N LEU A 83 14.42 7.90 10.55
CA LEU A 83 15.84 7.55 10.73
C LEU A 83 16.42 6.89 9.48
N ILE A 84 15.68 5.99 8.84
CA ILE A 84 16.14 5.31 7.61
C ILE A 84 16.23 6.28 6.41
N LEU A 85 15.23 7.17 6.22
CA LEU A 85 15.10 7.93 4.99
C LEU A 85 15.58 9.38 5.08
N GLU A 86 15.66 9.98 6.27
CA GLU A 86 15.88 11.41 6.42
C GLU A 86 17.16 11.73 7.23
N ALA A 87 17.61 10.85 8.12
CA ALA A 87 18.81 11.09 8.91
C ALA A 87 20.07 11.21 8.03
N ASP A 88 20.97 12.12 8.40
CA ASP A 88 22.26 12.27 7.72
C ASP A 88 23.25 11.17 8.08
N GLN A 89 23.19 10.72 9.33
CA GLN A 89 24.07 9.70 9.89
C GLN A 89 23.26 8.69 10.71
N ILE A 90 23.67 7.45 10.64
CA ILE A 90 23.18 6.35 11.47
C ILE A 90 24.40 5.69 12.11
N ASP A 91 24.41 5.57 13.44
CA ASP A 91 25.53 4.97 14.20
C ASP A 91 26.91 5.54 13.82
N GLY A 92 26.98 6.87 13.63
CA GLY A 92 28.23 7.57 13.28
C GLY A 92 28.70 7.39 11.83
N THR A 93 27.94 6.69 10.97
CA THR A 93 28.23 6.53 9.55
C THR A 93 27.23 7.29 8.68
N THR A 94 27.67 7.74 7.51
CA THR A 94 26.79 8.42 6.54
C THR A 94 25.65 7.52 6.11
N ASN A 95 24.43 8.03 6.17
CA ASN A 95 23.24 7.30 5.74
C ASN A 95 23.11 7.30 4.19
N VAL A 96 23.45 6.19 3.57
CA VAL A 96 23.34 6.00 2.11
C VAL A 96 21.90 5.81 1.61
N LEU A 97 20.93 5.62 2.52
CA LEU A 97 19.52 5.42 2.18
C LEU A 97 18.72 6.73 2.21
N LYS A 98 19.35 7.82 2.66
CA LYS A 98 18.69 9.13 2.71
C LYS A 98 18.12 9.52 1.34
N GLY A 99 16.83 9.88 1.32
CA GLY A 99 16.14 10.35 0.13
C GLY A 99 15.87 9.28 -0.94
N THR A 100 16.08 7.99 -0.64
CA THR A 100 15.82 6.89 -1.60
C THR A 100 14.36 6.59 -1.82
N ALA A 101 13.48 7.00 -0.90
CA ALA A 101 12.02 6.97 -1.02
C ALA A 101 11.42 8.16 -0.26
N LYS A 102 10.17 8.50 -0.57
CA LYS A 102 9.36 9.44 0.24
C LYS A 102 8.69 8.67 1.36
N LEU A 103 8.60 9.29 2.53
CA LEU A 103 7.85 8.74 3.65
C LEU A 103 6.39 9.18 3.58
N HIS A 104 5.48 8.24 3.79
CA HIS A 104 4.07 8.50 4.03
C HIS A 104 3.63 7.78 5.31
N VAL A 105 3.26 8.56 6.32
CA VAL A 105 2.70 8.04 7.57
C VAL A 105 1.19 8.00 7.44
N GLU A 106 0.60 6.81 7.56
CA GLU A 106 -0.84 6.59 7.36
C GLU A 106 -1.51 6.20 8.68
N PRO A 107 -2.31 7.11 9.28
CA PRO A 107 -3.02 6.83 10.52
C PRO A 107 -3.99 5.65 10.45
N ALA A 108 -4.57 5.36 9.26
CA ALA A 108 -5.46 4.22 9.08
C ALA A 108 -4.76 2.86 9.30
N LEU A 109 -3.43 2.82 9.30
CA LEU A 109 -2.63 1.63 9.63
C LEU A 109 -2.36 1.46 11.14
N ALA A 110 -2.90 2.30 12.00
CA ALA A 110 -2.62 2.25 13.45
C ALA A 110 -3.04 0.92 14.12
N GLU A 111 -4.02 0.21 13.55
CA GLU A 111 -4.45 -1.13 14.02
C GLU A 111 -3.39 -2.22 13.73
N HIS A 112 -2.43 -1.94 12.84
CA HIS A 112 -1.35 -2.84 12.45
C HIS A 112 0.01 -2.15 12.60
N PRO A 113 0.48 -1.92 13.83
CA PRO A 113 1.61 -1.04 14.12
C PRO A 113 2.96 -1.52 13.60
N GLU A 114 3.07 -2.79 13.20
CA GLU A 114 4.30 -3.39 12.67
C GLU A 114 4.33 -3.49 11.13
N TYR A 115 3.19 -3.21 10.45
CA TYR A 115 3.11 -3.35 9.01
C TYR A 115 3.81 -2.20 8.30
N TRP A 116 4.49 -2.50 7.22
CA TRP A 116 5.08 -1.48 6.36
C TRP A 116 5.07 -1.92 4.90
N PHE A 117 5.01 -0.92 4.02
CA PHE A 117 4.87 -1.16 2.58
C PHE A 117 5.83 -0.27 1.81
N LEU A 118 6.45 -0.85 0.77
CA LEU A 118 7.33 -0.14 -0.14
C LEU A 118 6.74 -0.21 -1.55
N LEU A 119 6.52 0.93 -2.18
CA LEU A 119 5.77 1.06 -3.41
C LEU A 119 6.55 1.77 -4.50
N CYS A 120 6.30 1.38 -5.77
CA CYS A 120 6.70 2.10 -6.96
C CYS A 120 5.52 2.91 -7.48
N THR A 121 5.53 4.23 -7.26
CA THR A 121 4.43 5.12 -7.66
C THR A 121 4.80 6.05 -8.82
N ASN A 122 6.04 6.03 -9.28
CA ASN A 122 6.57 6.91 -10.32
C ASN A 122 6.30 6.41 -11.76
N ARG A 123 5.53 5.31 -11.95
CA ARG A 123 5.19 4.76 -13.27
C ARG A 123 3.76 5.11 -13.65
N PHE A 124 3.43 4.98 -14.96
CA PHE A 124 2.08 5.16 -15.45
C PHE A 124 1.09 4.20 -14.77
N LEU A 125 1.44 2.91 -14.73
CA LEU A 125 0.71 1.92 -13.94
C LEU A 125 1.11 2.03 -12.48
N LYS A 126 0.15 1.77 -11.58
CA LYS A 126 0.34 1.86 -10.13
C LYS A 126 0.10 0.49 -9.50
N PRO A 127 0.68 0.23 -8.31
CA PRO A 127 0.43 -1.02 -7.58
C PRO A 127 -1.03 -1.15 -7.12
N PHE A 128 -1.66 -0.03 -6.77
CA PHE A 128 -3.06 0.04 -6.39
C PHE A 128 -3.81 1.01 -7.31
N ILE A 129 -5.04 0.67 -7.65
CA ILE A 129 -5.88 1.44 -8.57
C ILE A 129 -7.12 1.89 -7.81
N TYR A 130 -7.36 3.19 -7.78
CA TYR A 130 -8.62 3.75 -7.32
C TYR A 130 -9.51 4.05 -8.53
N GLN A 131 -10.67 3.40 -8.58
CA GLN A 131 -11.66 3.62 -9.65
C GLN A 131 -12.82 4.45 -9.12
N LEU A 132 -12.91 5.69 -9.59
CA LEU A 132 -14.04 6.56 -9.34
C LEU A 132 -15.08 6.37 -10.46
N ARG A 133 -16.14 5.62 -10.18
CA ARG A 133 -17.23 5.38 -11.14
C ARG A 133 -18.28 6.49 -11.14
N LYS A 134 -18.64 7.01 -9.96
CA LYS A 134 -19.60 8.08 -9.78
C LYS A 134 -19.10 9.01 -8.68
N LYS A 135 -18.95 10.29 -9.02
CA LYS A 135 -18.61 11.33 -8.03
C LYS A 135 -19.73 11.46 -7.00
N ILE A 136 -19.37 11.79 -5.77
CA ILE A 136 -20.36 12.05 -4.73
C ILE A 136 -21.25 13.22 -5.18
N LYS A 137 -22.57 12.98 -5.19
CA LYS A 137 -23.59 13.98 -5.47
C LYS A 137 -24.49 14.07 -4.25
N PHE A 138 -24.61 15.28 -3.74
CA PHE A 138 -25.61 15.60 -2.73
C PHE A 138 -26.95 15.94 -3.40
N THR A 139 -28.03 15.44 -2.86
CA THR A 139 -29.38 15.73 -3.28
C THR A 139 -30.18 16.09 -2.04
N SER A 140 -31.01 17.12 -2.13
CA SER A 140 -31.93 17.52 -1.06
C SER A 140 -33.35 17.62 -1.62
N LEU A 141 -34.30 17.16 -0.85
CA LEU A 141 -35.75 17.33 -1.04
C LEU A 141 -36.20 18.23 0.09
N THR A 142 -36.15 19.54 -0.13
CA THR A 142 -36.38 20.59 0.88
C THR A 142 -37.27 21.71 0.39
N ARG A 143 -37.82 21.58 -0.84
CA ARG A 143 -38.71 22.57 -1.41
C ARG A 143 -40.14 22.30 -0.92
N ASP A 144 -40.93 23.35 -0.74
CA ASP A 144 -42.35 23.25 -0.34
C ASP A 144 -43.17 22.40 -1.32
N THR A 145 -42.69 22.22 -2.56
CA THR A 145 -43.31 21.36 -3.59
C THR A 145 -42.86 19.92 -3.55
N ASP A 146 -41.84 19.56 -2.74
CA ASP A 146 -41.39 18.20 -2.59
C ASP A 146 -42.40 17.43 -1.73
N GLU A 147 -42.74 16.20 -2.14
CA GLU A 147 -43.81 15.41 -1.53
C GLU A 147 -43.59 15.16 -0.02
N ASN A 148 -42.35 14.91 0.39
CA ASN A 148 -41.94 14.73 1.77
C ASN A 148 -42.16 16.00 2.63
N VAL A 149 -41.91 17.18 2.08
CA VAL A 149 -42.12 18.45 2.80
C VAL A 149 -43.60 18.76 2.88
N PHE A 150 -44.34 18.62 1.76
CA PHE A 150 -45.76 18.93 1.71
C PHE A 150 -46.62 17.99 2.56
N MET A 151 -46.29 16.67 2.58
CA MET A 151 -47.10 15.66 3.26
C MET A 151 -46.69 15.42 4.71
N LEU A 152 -45.39 15.57 5.04
CA LEU A 152 -44.80 15.12 6.30
C LEU A 152 -44.05 16.21 7.07
N ASP A 153 -43.84 17.41 6.46
CA ASP A 153 -42.99 18.48 6.99
C ASP A 153 -41.56 18.00 7.31
N GLU A 154 -41.02 17.07 6.47
CA GLU A 154 -39.72 16.50 6.64
C GLU A 154 -38.75 16.93 5.52
N TYR A 155 -37.52 17.28 5.90
CA TYR A 155 -36.43 17.60 4.97
C TYR A 155 -35.51 16.36 4.79
N LEU A 156 -35.36 15.89 3.54
CA LEU A 156 -34.56 14.74 3.23
C LEU A 156 -33.25 15.18 2.52
N TYR A 157 -32.14 14.64 3.01
CA TYR A 157 -30.81 14.83 2.43
C TYR A 157 -30.20 13.49 2.07
N GLY A 158 -29.65 13.38 0.87
CA GLY A 158 -29.01 12.17 0.39
C GLY A 158 -27.62 12.46 -0.20
N ALA A 159 -26.70 11.53 -0.05
CA ALA A 159 -25.45 11.51 -0.75
C ALA A 159 -25.29 10.19 -1.51
N ASP A 160 -24.95 10.26 -2.78
CA ASP A 160 -24.74 9.08 -3.61
C ASP A 160 -23.40 9.19 -4.36
N GLY A 161 -22.60 8.14 -4.26
CA GLY A 161 -21.32 8.03 -4.92
C GLY A 161 -20.93 6.56 -5.10
N ARG A 162 -20.10 6.28 -6.10
CA ARG A 162 -19.55 4.93 -6.33
C ARG A 162 -18.07 5.00 -6.66
N SER A 163 -17.29 4.35 -5.82
CA SER A 163 -15.85 4.16 -6.04
C SER A 163 -15.42 2.82 -5.46
N ASN A 164 -14.32 2.31 -5.96
CA ASN A 164 -13.68 1.12 -5.42
C ASN A 164 -12.17 1.22 -5.59
N ALA A 165 -11.43 0.41 -4.82
CA ALA A 165 -10.00 0.21 -4.99
C ALA A 165 -9.72 -1.25 -5.34
N GLY A 166 -8.60 -1.49 -6.03
CA GLY A 166 -8.19 -2.82 -6.43
C GLY A 166 -6.70 -2.87 -6.73
N TYR A 167 -6.26 -4.05 -7.10
CA TYR A 167 -4.86 -4.36 -7.33
C TYR A 167 -4.46 -4.08 -8.77
N GLY A 168 -3.31 -3.42 -8.94
CA GLY A 168 -2.58 -3.36 -10.19
C GLY A 168 -1.53 -4.47 -10.27
N PHE A 169 -0.27 -4.09 -10.51
CA PHE A 169 0.83 -5.04 -10.63
C PHE A 169 1.54 -5.24 -9.28
N TRP A 170 1.55 -6.49 -8.79
CA TRP A 170 2.23 -6.88 -7.56
C TRP A 170 3.75 -6.59 -7.60
N GLN A 171 4.36 -6.60 -8.77
CA GLN A 171 5.77 -6.28 -8.99
C GLN A 171 6.16 -4.88 -8.50
N MET A 172 5.18 -3.99 -8.36
CA MET A 172 5.38 -2.60 -7.96
C MET A 172 5.16 -2.34 -6.48
N ALA A 173 4.91 -3.39 -5.69
CA ALA A 173 4.67 -3.29 -4.26
C ALA A 173 5.40 -4.39 -3.50
N TYR A 174 5.85 -4.06 -2.30
CA TYR A 174 6.38 -5.00 -1.31
C TYR A 174 5.73 -4.69 0.03
N GLY A 175 5.29 -5.73 0.73
CA GLY A 175 4.62 -5.59 2.01
C GLY A 175 5.23 -6.50 3.07
N SER A 176 5.31 -6.00 4.31
CA SER A 176 5.73 -6.79 5.46
C SER A 176 4.74 -6.65 6.60
N THR A 177 4.48 -7.76 7.29
CA THR A 177 3.63 -7.80 8.48
C THR A 177 4.39 -7.46 9.77
N GLY A 178 5.72 -7.37 9.72
CA GLY A 178 6.54 -7.06 10.89
C GLY A 178 6.53 -8.14 11.98
N GLU A 179 5.82 -9.25 11.77
CA GLU A 179 5.80 -10.37 12.72
C GLU A 179 7.12 -11.13 12.62
N VAL A 180 7.93 -11.06 13.65
CA VAL A 180 9.04 -12.00 13.81
C VAL A 180 8.42 -13.33 14.15
N GLU A 181 8.59 -14.36 13.30
CA GLU A 181 8.28 -15.74 13.71
C GLU A 181 8.97 -16.00 15.04
N ALA A 182 8.17 -16.28 16.06
CA ALA A 182 8.72 -16.80 17.30
C ALA A 182 9.51 -18.07 16.91
N GLN A 183 10.84 -18.01 17.04
CA GLN A 183 11.66 -19.20 16.86
C GLN A 183 11.10 -20.25 17.78
N ALA A 184 10.55 -21.32 17.22
CA ALA A 184 10.21 -22.51 17.95
C ALA A 184 11.51 -22.97 18.62
N GLN A 185 11.62 -22.69 19.91
CA GLN A 185 12.65 -23.27 20.75
C GLN A 185 12.36 -24.77 20.79
N GLY A 186 13.17 -25.54 20.02
CA GLY A 186 13.23 -26.96 20.09
C GLY A 186 13.97 -27.42 21.36
#